data_fd00ad2290c54c964c764fce5287a7bf
#
_entry.id   fd00ad2290c54c964c764fce5287a7bf
#
_cell.length_a   1.000
_cell.length_b   1.000
_cell.length_c   1.000
_cell.angle_alpha   90.00
_cell.angle_beta   90.00
_cell.angle_gamma   90.00
#
_symmetry.space_group_name_H-M   'P 1'
#
loop_
_entity.id
_entity.type
_entity.pdbx_description
1 polymer ?
#
loop_
_entity_poly.entity_id
_entity_poly.type
_entity_poly.pdbx_seq_one_letter_code
_entity_poly.pdbx_strand_id
1 'polypeptide(L)'
;DKDELAELAIKSVLKDLDPHSVYISKEEVAEMNEPLVGNFEGVGIQFNILNDSILVVATIAGGPSEKVGVLAGDRIVMIDGEIVAGIGITNKGVVDRLRGAKDTEVGVEIKRIDVKKTLDFKIVRDKIPIFSIDAAYMVNDYIGYIKVNRFAAKTPQEFVEALDKLEEQGMTNLVLDLQGN
;
A
#
# COMPACT_ATOMS: atom_id res chain seq x y z
N ASP A 1 15.33 -14.92 -22.38
CA ASP A 1 14.67 -16.14 -21.98
C ASP A 1 13.59 -16.53 -23.00
N LYS A 2 13.21 -17.83 -23.09
CA LYS A 2 12.18 -18.30 -24.01
C LYS A 2 10.80 -17.77 -23.62
N ASP A 3 10.54 -17.66 -22.33
CA ASP A 3 9.27 -17.17 -21.81
C ASP A 3 9.12 -15.67 -22.07
N GLU A 4 10.17 -14.88 -21.90
CA GLU A 4 10.19 -13.46 -22.26
C GLU A 4 9.94 -13.22 -23.75
N LEU A 5 10.52 -14.06 -24.62
CA LEU A 5 10.28 -13.97 -26.07
C LEU A 5 8.85 -14.32 -26.43
N ALA A 6 8.26 -15.33 -25.77
CA ALA A 6 6.87 -15.70 -25.96
C ALA A 6 5.92 -14.58 -25.51
N GLU A 7 6.15 -13.98 -24.35
CA GLU A 7 5.38 -12.84 -23.85
C GLU A 7 5.48 -11.63 -24.78
N LEU A 8 6.68 -11.31 -25.27
CA LEU A 8 6.89 -10.21 -26.20
C LEU A 8 6.11 -10.44 -27.51
N ALA A 9 6.13 -11.67 -28.03
CA ALA A 9 5.38 -12.04 -29.23
C ALA A 9 3.88 -11.89 -28.99
N ILE A 10 3.34 -12.38 -27.89
CA ILE A 10 1.93 -12.25 -27.53
C ILE A 10 1.54 -10.76 -27.41
N LYS A 11 2.31 -9.97 -26.65
CA LYS A 11 2.07 -8.52 -26.49
C LYS A 11 2.10 -7.79 -27.84
N SER A 12 2.99 -8.18 -28.75
CA SER A 12 3.06 -7.58 -30.08
C SER A 12 1.83 -7.88 -30.93
N VAL A 13 1.36 -9.13 -30.93
CA VAL A 13 0.15 -9.54 -31.67
C VAL A 13 -1.10 -8.83 -31.11
N LEU A 14 -1.25 -8.79 -29.80
CA LEU A 14 -2.41 -8.17 -29.15
C LEU A 14 -2.50 -6.66 -29.40
N LYS A 15 -1.36 -5.98 -29.50
CA LYS A 15 -1.29 -4.54 -29.78
C LYS A 15 -1.93 -4.17 -31.13
N ASP A 16 -1.89 -5.10 -32.09
CA ASP A 16 -2.45 -4.89 -33.43
C ASP A 16 -3.94 -5.29 -33.53
N LEU A 17 -4.51 -5.91 -32.48
CA LEU A 17 -5.91 -6.30 -32.46
C LEU A 17 -6.83 -5.12 -32.05
N ASP A 18 -6.74 -4.66 -30.82
CA ASP A 18 -7.53 -3.54 -30.30
C ASP A 18 -6.93 -3.00 -29.00
N PRO A 19 -7.30 -1.77 -28.56
CA PRO A 19 -6.77 -1.17 -27.34
C PRO A 19 -7.15 -1.87 -26.02
N HIS A 20 -8.12 -2.78 -26.05
CA HIS A 20 -8.62 -3.50 -24.87
C HIS A 20 -8.00 -4.89 -24.74
N SER A 21 -7.37 -5.38 -25.81
CA SER A 21 -6.67 -6.68 -25.80
C SER A 21 -5.28 -6.52 -25.19
N VAL A 22 -5.14 -6.91 -23.92
CA VAL A 22 -3.89 -6.77 -23.16
C VAL A 22 -3.48 -8.13 -22.62
N TYR A 23 -2.20 -8.48 -22.77
CA TYR A 23 -1.61 -9.61 -22.07
C TYR A 23 -1.16 -9.15 -20.67
N ILE A 24 -1.61 -9.84 -19.65
CA ILE A 24 -1.23 -9.62 -18.26
C ILE A 24 -0.40 -10.82 -17.83
N SER A 25 0.84 -10.60 -17.40
CA SER A 25 1.71 -11.66 -16.91
C SER A 25 1.19 -12.25 -15.58
N LYS A 26 1.71 -13.41 -15.20
CA LYS A 26 1.33 -14.05 -13.93
C LYS A 26 1.66 -13.16 -12.73
N GLU A 27 2.79 -12.46 -12.79
CA GLU A 27 3.25 -11.51 -11.79
C GLU A 27 2.31 -10.29 -11.72
N GLU A 28 1.97 -9.72 -12.87
CA GLU A 28 1.02 -8.59 -12.95
C GLU A 28 -0.38 -8.99 -12.46
N VAL A 29 -0.85 -10.22 -12.74
CA VAL A 29 -2.12 -10.73 -12.20
C VAL A 29 -2.07 -10.81 -10.66
N ALA A 30 -0.96 -11.26 -10.08
CA ALA A 30 -0.81 -11.31 -8.64
C ALA A 30 -0.89 -9.92 -8.02
N GLU A 31 -0.19 -8.93 -8.59
CA GLU A 31 -0.23 -7.52 -8.14
C GLU A 31 -1.64 -6.91 -8.29
N MET A 32 -2.33 -7.17 -9.39
CA MET A 32 -3.70 -6.69 -9.62
C MET A 32 -4.72 -7.28 -8.65
N ASN A 33 -4.47 -8.51 -8.17
CA ASN A 33 -5.35 -9.18 -7.21
C ASN A 33 -5.08 -8.79 -5.74
N GLU A 34 -3.93 -8.20 -5.41
CA GLU A 34 -3.61 -7.80 -4.03
C GLU A 34 -4.69 -6.91 -3.39
N PRO A 35 -5.20 -5.86 -4.07
CA PRO A 35 -6.28 -5.04 -3.50
C PRO A 35 -7.57 -5.83 -3.23
N LEU A 36 -7.85 -6.86 -4.05
CA LEU A 36 -9.02 -7.73 -3.89
C LEU A 36 -8.82 -8.72 -2.73
N VAL A 37 -7.59 -9.19 -2.52
CA VAL A 37 -7.24 -10.06 -1.37
C VAL A 37 -7.23 -9.26 -0.06
N GLY A 38 -7.03 -7.93 -0.13
CA GLY A 38 -7.04 -7.03 1.02
C GLY A 38 -5.73 -7.05 1.81
N ASN A 39 -4.62 -7.41 1.19
CA ASN A 39 -3.28 -7.24 1.76
C ASN A 39 -2.21 -7.29 0.65
N PHE A 40 -1.03 -6.73 0.94
CA PHE A 40 0.18 -6.86 0.14
C PHE A 40 1.38 -7.13 1.05
N GLU A 41 2.51 -7.55 0.48
CA GLU A 41 3.72 -7.83 1.24
C GLU A 41 4.76 -6.71 1.04
N GLY A 42 5.30 -6.17 2.14
CA GLY A 42 6.25 -5.06 2.08
C GLY A 42 6.56 -4.43 3.44
N VAL A 43 7.03 -3.19 3.41
CA VAL A 43 7.48 -2.46 4.60
C VAL A 43 6.38 -1.69 5.35
N GLY A 44 5.22 -1.45 4.74
CA GLY A 44 4.08 -0.79 5.39
C GLY A 44 4.26 0.71 5.59
N ILE A 45 4.55 1.45 4.51
CA ILE A 45 4.54 2.92 4.48
C ILE A 45 3.62 3.46 3.39
N GLN A 46 3.10 4.66 3.62
CA GLN A 46 2.58 5.55 2.58
C GLN A 46 3.66 6.57 2.26
N PHE A 47 3.91 6.81 1.00
CA PHE A 47 4.97 7.72 0.56
C PHE A 47 4.53 8.61 -0.59
N ASN A 48 5.23 9.72 -0.74
CA ASN A 48 5.20 10.57 -1.92
C ASN A 48 6.64 10.80 -2.41
N ILE A 49 6.81 11.05 -3.71
CA ILE A 49 8.09 11.52 -4.24
C ILE A 49 8.06 13.05 -4.23
N LEU A 50 8.93 13.65 -3.42
CA LEU A 50 9.03 15.09 -3.27
C LEU A 50 10.48 15.53 -3.39
N ASN A 51 10.77 16.43 -4.36
CA ASN A 51 12.12 16.89 -4.68
C ASN A 51 13.08 15.71 -4.92
N ASP A 52 12.65 14.80 -5.79
CA ASP A 52 13.39 13.59 -6.17
C ASP A 52 13.91 12.78 -4.96
N SER A 53 13.08 12.66 -3.94
CA SER A 53 13.33 11.82 -2.77
C SER A 53 12.03 11.21 -2.25
N ILE A 54 12.12 10.04 -1.63
CA ILE A 54 10.97 9.32 -1.07
C ILE A 54 10.64 9.92 0.30
N LEU A 55 9.52 10.63 0.39
CA LEU A 55 9.02 11.18 1.65
C LEU A 55 8.00 10.21 2.25
N VAL A 56 8.25 9.74 3.45
CA VAL A 56 7.28 8.95 4.23
C VAL A 56 6.15 9.88 4.68
N VAL A 57 4.93 9.63 4.21
CA VAL A 57 3.73 10.37 4.60
C VAL A 57 3.14 9.80 5.89
N ALA A 58 3.09 8.47 5.98
CA ALA A 58 2.63 7.76 7.16
C ALA A 58 3.19 6.33 7.17
N THR A 59 3.29 5.73 8.34
CA THR A 59 3.47 4.29 8.53
C THR A 59 2.10 3.64 8.71
N ILE A 60 1.97 2.39 8.28
CA ILE A 60 0.77 1.59 8.56
C ILE A 60 0.83 1.11 10.01
N ALA A 61 -0.25 1.35 10.76
CA ALA A 61 -0.33 0.98 12.18
C ALA A 61 -0.07 -0.52 12.41
N GLY A 62 0.81 -0.85 13.33
CA GLY A 62 1.29 -2.20 13.60
C GLY A 62 2.19 -2.80 12.51
N GLY A 63 2.51 -2.04 11.47
CA GLY A 63 3.34 -2.46 10.35
C GLY A 63 4.84 -2.51 10.66
N PRO A 64 5.63 -3.13 9.77
CA PRO A 64 7.07 -3.30 9.96
C PRO A 64 7.85 -2.00 10.15
N SER A 65 7.55 -0.97 9.36
CA SER A 65 8.23 0.33 9.44
C SER A 65 7.95 1.06 10.74
N GLU A 66 6.71 0.99 11.24
CA GLU A 66 6.36 1.58 12.53
C GLU A 66 7.12 0.90 13.67
N LYS A 67 7.20 -0.43 13.66
CA LYS A 67 7.91 -1.23 14.70
C LYS A 67 9.38 -0.88 14.84
N VAL A 68 10.04 -0.52 13.74
CA VAL A 68 11.45 -0.11 13.77
C VAL A 68 11.66 1.37 14.02
N GLY A 69 10.58 2.19 14.07
CA GLY A 69 10.63 3.59 14.42
C GLY A 69 10.80 4.55 13.24
N VAL A 70 10.39 4.14 12.03
CA VAL A 70 10.20 5.06 10.90
C VAL A 70 9.02 5.97 11.20
N LEU A 71 9.13 7.26 10.88
CA LEU A 71 8.14 8.28 11.19
C LEU A 71 7.67 9.02 9.93
N ALA A 72 6.47 9.60 10.01
CA ALA A 72 6.02 10.58 9.02
C ALA A 72 7.00 11.76 8.95
N GLY A 73 7.32 12.22 7.73
CA GLY A 73 8.32 13.25 7.46
C GLY A 73 9.73 12.73 7.23
N ASP A 74 10.01 11.46 7.47
CA ASP A 74 11.27 10.84 7.12
C ASP A 74 11.49 10.82 5.61
N ARG A 75 12.74 11.00 5.17
CA ARG A 75 13.13 10.88 3.76
C ARG A 75 14.05 9.70 3.57
N ILE A 76 13.60 8.69 2.82
CA ILE A 76 14.45 7.56 2.46
C ILE A 76 15.41 8.01 1.36
N VAL A 77 16.70 7.87 1.61
CA VAL A 77 17.78 8.30 0.70
C VAL A 77 18.56 7.14 0.10
N MET A 78 18.58 5.98 0.78
CA MET A 78 19.15 4.74 0.26
C MET A 78 18.25 3.55 0.61
N ILE A 79 18.24 2.54 -0.27
CA ILE A 79 17.59 1.24 -0.06
C ILE A 79 18.60 0.17 -0.44
N ASP A 80 18.87 -0.77 0.46
CA ASP A 80 19.85 -1.86 0.31
C ASP A 80 21.22 -1.39 -0.23
N GLY A 81 21.69 -0.20 0.25
CA GLY A 81 22.95 0.40 -0.15
C GLY A 81 22.92 1.15 -1.50
N GLU A 82 21.78 1.17 -2.20
CA GLU A 82 21.61 1.95 -3.43
C GLU A 82 21.01 3.32 -3.12
N ILE A 83 21.59 4.39 -3.72
CA ILE A 83 21.02 5.73 -3.62
C ILE A 83 19.71 5.78 -4.38
N VAL A 84 18.66 6.28 -3.72
CA VAL A 84 17.31 6.44 -4.31
C VAL A 84 16.83 7.89 -4.33
N ALA A 85 17.62 8.81 -3.82
CA ALA A 85 17.34 10.24 -3.86
C ALA A 85 18.22 10.95 -4.91
N GLY A 86 17.63 11.85 -5.70
CA GLY A 86 18.38 12.61 -6.71
C GLY A 86 18.65 11.85 -8.01
N ILE A 87 17.93 10.77 -8.29
CA ILE A 87 18.15 9.89 -9.45
C ILE A 87 16.95 9.80 -10.40
N GLY A 88 15.90 10.61 -10.18
CA GLY A 88 14.65 10.53 -10.93
C GLY A 88 13.83 9.28 -10.62
N ILE A 89 13.83 8.85 -9.35
CA ILE A 89 13.09 7.63 -8.94
C ILE A 89 11.61 7.77 -9.22
N THR A 90 10.99 6.68 -9.71
CA THR A 90 9.56 6.61 -9.99
C THR A 90 8.81 5.87 -8.88
N ASN A 91 7.47 6.05 -8.79
CA ASN A 91 6.63 5.29 -7.85
C ASN A 91 6.84 3.77 -8.00
N LYS A 92 6.89 3.28 -9.25
CA LYS A 92 7.19 1.87 -9.51
C LYS A 92 8.56 1.48 -8.97
N GLY A 93 9.58 2.28 -9.22
CA GLY A 93 10.94 2.01 -8.72
C GLY A 93 11.04 1.98 -7.20
N VAL A 94 10.22 2.73 -6.48
CA VAL A 94 10.10 2.68 -5.01
C VAL A 94 9.39 1.40 -4.58
N VAL A 95 8.25 1.09 -5.20
CA VAL A 95 7.45 -0.10 -4.90
C VAL A 95 8.28 -1.37 -5.11
N ASP A 96 8.95 -1.51 -6.26
CA ASP A 96 9.77 -2.67 -6.61
C ASP A 96 10.89 -2.96 -5.59
N ARG A 97 11.42 -1.93 -4.91
CA ARG A 97 12.48 -2.05 -3.90
C ARG A 97 11.95 -2.32 -2.49
N LEU A 98 10.83 -1.71 -2.12
CA LEU A 98 10.29 -1.81 -0.76
C LEU A 98 9.34 -2.99 -0.57
N ARG A 99 8.69 -3.46 -1.63
CA ARG A 99 7.92 -4.71 -1.63
C ARG A 99 8.86 -5.92 -1.63
N GLY A 100 8.31 -7.05 -1.33
CA GLY A 100 9.01 -8.34 -1.34
C GLY A 100 8.37 -9.31 -0.37
N ALA A 101 8.74 -10.57 -0.50
CA ALA A 101 8.15 -11.65 0.27
C ALA A 101 8.24 -11.41 1.79
N LYS A 102 7.18 -11.77 2.49
CA LYS A 102 7.14 -11.76 3.95
C LYS A 102 8.39 -12.42 4.52
N ASP A 103 8.86 -11.93 5.65
CA ASP A 103 10.06 -12.37 6.39
C ASP A 103 11.40 -12.11 5.68
N THR A 104 11.41 -11.42 4.53
CA THR A 104 12.64 -10.89 3.93
C THR A 104 13.01 -9.53 4.52
N GLU A 105 14.30 -9.22 4.58
CA GLU A 105 14.78 -7.94 5.08
C GLU A 105 15.03 -6.94 3.95
N VAL A 106 14.88 -5.65 4.26
CA VAL A 106 15.34 -4.52 3.46
C VAL A 106 16.00 -3.49 4.37
N GLY A 107 17.16 -3.00 3.96
CA GLY A 107 17.87 -1.90 4.62
C GLY A 107 17.44 -0.57 4.05
N VAL A 108 17.11 0.41 4.91
CA VAL A 108 16.83 1.78 4.45
C VAL A 108 17.65 2.78 5.25
N GLU A 109 18.25 3.76 4.56
CA GLU A 109 18.86 4.93 5.18
C GLU A 109 17.91 6.11 5.06
N ILE A 110 17.69 6.78 6.16
CA ILE A 110 16.70 7.85 6.29
C ILE A 110 17.34 9.14 6.76
N LYS A 111 16.98 10.26 6.15
CA LYS A 111 17.17 11.60 6.68
C LYS A 111 15.94 12.05 7.42
N ARG A 112 16.08 12.39 8.71
CA ARG A 112 15.03 12.93 9.56
C ARG A 112 15.33 14.40 9.87
N ILE A 113 14.28 15.24 9.87
CA ILE A 113 14.40 16.65 10.29
C ILE A 113 14.95 16.66 11.70
N ASP A 114 15.83 17.62 11.99
CA ASP A 114 16.50 17.82 13.29
C ASP A 114 17.52 16.73 13.69
N VAL A 115 17.75 15.72 12.84
CA VAL A 115 18.80 14.72 13.06
C VAL A 115 19.93 14.92 12.03
N LYS A 116 21.13 15.26 12.52
CA LYS A 116 22.29 15.56 11.62
C LYS A 116 22.83 14.34 10.88
N LYS A 117 22.69 13.15 11.46
CA LYS A 117 23.16 11.89 10.87
C LYS A 117 22.01 11.18 10.16
N THR A 118 22.32 10.42 9.12
CA THR A 118 21.41 9.42 8.57
C THR A 118 21.12 8.35 9.61
N LEU A 119 19.90 7.84 9.58
CA LEU A 119 19.43 6.76 10.44
C LEU A 119 19.28 5.50 9.59
N ASP A 120 19.87 4.41 10.05
CA ASP A 120 19.81 3.11 9.39
C ASP A 120 18.73 2.26 10.04
N PHE A 121 17.81 1.73 9.23
CA PHE A 121 16.78 0.79 9.67
C PHE A 121 16.84 -0.49 8.86
N LYS A 122 16.75 -1.64 9.52
CA LYS A 122 16.47 -2.93 8.91
C LYS A 122 15.01 -3.26 9.13
N ILE A 123 14.27 -3.38 8.05
CA ILE A 123 12.84 -3.64 8.08
C ILE A 123 12.60 -5.05 7.58
N VAL A 124 11.99 -5.88 8.40
CA VAL A 124 11.53 -7.22 8.00
C VAL A 124 10.16 -7.05 7.36
N ARG A 125 10.04 -7.38 6.07
CA ARG A 125 8.77 -7.27 5.34
C ARG A 125 7.70 -8.19 5.94
N ASP A 126 6.47 -7.74 5.94
CA ASP A 126 5.34 -8.50 6.45
C ASP A 126 4.10 -8.26 5.57
N LYS A 127 3.02 -8.99 5.84
CA LYS A 127 1.72 -8.74 5.24
C LYS A 127 1.12 -7.46 5.78
N ILE A 128 0.88 -6.50 4.90
CA ILE A 128 0.30 -5.20 5.21
C ILE A 128 -1.19 -5.25 4.89
N PRO A 129 -2.08 -5.10 5.87
CA PRO A 129 -3.51 -5.09 5.61
C PRO A 129 -3.92 -3.86 4.79
N ILE A 130 -4.83 -4.07 3.84
CA ILE A 130 -5.51 -3.01 3.12
C ILE A 130 -6.94 -3.03 3.60
N PHE A 131 -7.33 -2.01 4.37
CA PHE A 131 -8.69 -1.93 4.91
C PHE A 131 -9.66 -1.40 3.85
N SER A 132 -10.88 -1.92 3.89
CA SER A 132 -12.01 -1.49 3.07
C SER A 132 -12.78 -0.35 3.72
N ILE A 133 -12.74 -0.29 5.06
CA ILE A 133 -13.43 0.71 5.88
C ILE A 133 -12.42 1.77 6.32
N ASP A 134 -12.57 3.00 5.79
CA ASP A 134 -11.71 4.13 6.15
C ASP A 134 -12.16 4.83 7.43
N ALA A 135 -13.48 4.88 7.65
CA ALA A 135 -14.06 5.54 8.79
C ALA A 135 -15.34 4.84 9.25
N ALA A 136 -15.47 4.64 10.55
CA ALA A 136 -16.69 4.18 11.22
C ALA A 136 -16.80 4.91 12.55
N TYR A 137 -17.82 5.76 12.71
CA TYR A 137 -18.02 6.55 13.93
C TYR A 137 -19.48 7.00 14.09
N MET A 138 -19.87 7.35 15.32
CA MET A 138 -21.17 7.96 15.61
C MET A 138 -21.15 9.45 15.23
N VAL A 139 -22.09 9.87 14.38
CA VAL A 139 -22.30 11.29 14.02
C VAL A 139 -23.01 12.03 15.15
N ASN A 140 -23.93 11.33 15.80
CA ASN A 140 -24.66 11.76 17.00
C ASN A 140 -25.13 10.52 17.78
N ASP A 141 -25.96 10.69 18.80
CA ASP A 141 -26.38 9.61 19.72
C ASP A 141 -27.09 8.42 19.05
N TYR A 142 -27.58 8.58 17.82
CA TYR A 142 -28.36 7.56 17.11
C TYR A 142 -28.01 7.35 15.63
N ILE A 143 -27.13 8.18 15.04
CA ILE A 143 -26.69 8.03 13.64
C ILE A 143 -25.23 7.60 13.60
N GLY A 144 -24.97 6.43 13.03
CA GLY A 144 -23.64 5.97 12.66
C GLY A 144 -23.28 6.33 11.22
N TYR A 145 -21.97 6.47 10.95
CA TYR A 145 -21.41 6.69 9.63
C TYR A 145 -20.36 5.62 9.35
N ILE A 146 -20.45 4.99 8.18
CA ILE A 146 -19.43 4.05 7.69
C ILE A 146 -19.04 4.47 6.27
N LYS A 147 -17.73 4.62 6.02
CA LYS A 147 -17.17 4.84 4.69
C LYS A 147 -16.47 3.60 4.19
N VAL A 148 -16.94 3.06 3.06
CA VAL A 148 -16.32 1.95 2.34
C VAL A 148 -15.62 2.53 1.12
N ASN A 149 -14.29 2.50 1.08
CA ASN A 149 -13.47 3.07 0.01
C ASN A 149 -13.07 2.05 -1.07
N ARG A 150 -13.33 0.76 -0.83
CA ARG A 150 -13.12 -0.33 -1.79
C ARG A 150 -13.87 -1.58 -1.40
N PHE A 151 -14.09 -2.48 -2.37
CA PHE A 151 -14.58 -3.81 -2.12
C PHE A 151 -13.46 -4.84 -2.28
N ALA A 152 -13.18 -5.60 -1.21
CA ALA A 152 -12.19 -6.67 -1.15
C ALA A 152 -12.77 -7.89 -0.43
N ALA A 153 -12.04 -8.99 -0.40
CA ALA A 153 -12.49 -10.23 0.24
C ALA A 153 -12.83 -10.05 1.72
N LYS A 154 -12.19 -9.10 2.41
CA LYS A 154 -12.43 -8.81 3.84
C LYS A 154 -13.51 -7.76 4.10
N THR A 155 -14.00 -7.06 3.07
CA THR A 155 -15.01 -5.99 3.24
C THR A 155 -16.23 -6.45 4.03
N PRO A 156 -16.83 -7.65 3.79
CA PRO A 156 -18.01 -8.07 4.55
C PRO A 156 -17.72 -8.22 6.05
N GLN A 157 -16.55 -8.77 6.39
CA GLN A 157 -16.15 -8.92 7.79
C GLN A 157 -15.92 -7.57 8.46
N GLU A 158 -15.12 -6.69 7.83
CA GLU A 158 -14.83 -5.35 8.35
C GLU A 158 -16.08 -4.52 8.51
N PHE A 159 -17.05 -4.67 7.59
CA PHE A 159 -18.33 -3.95 7.65
C PHE A 159 -19.19 -4.42 8.84
N VAL A 160 -19.28 -5.73 9.05
CA VAL A 160 -20.01 -6.28 10.20
C VAL A 160 -19.38 -5.83 11.51
N GLU A 161 -18.05 -5.92 11.64
CA GLU A 161 -17.33 -5.46 12.83
C GLU A 161 -17.54 -3.94 13.10
N ALA A 162 -17.62 -3.13 12.04
CA ALA A 162 -17.92 -1.71 12.16
C ALA A 162 -19.36 -1.46 12.60
N LEU A 163 -20.33 -2.20 12.03
CA LEU A 163 -21.74 -2.14 12.42
C LEU A 163 -21.94 -2.50 13.88
N ASP A 164 -21.42 -3.65 14.32
CA ASP A 164 -21.55 -4.14 15.69
C ASP A 164 -21.06 -3.07 16.70
N LYS A 165 -19.88 -2.46 16.42
CA LYS A 165 -19.32 -1.39 17.27
C LYS A 165 -20.21 -0.15 17.35
N LEU A 166 -20.87 0.22 16.26
CA LEU A 166 -21.77 1.38 16.24
C LEU A 166 -23.12 1.05 16.90
N GLU A 167 -23.63 -0.17 16.74
CA GLU A 167 -24.84 -0.64 17.43
C GLU A 167 -24.64 -0.68 18.95
N GLU A 168 -23.48 -1.16 19.43
CA GLU A 168 -23.12 -1.12 20.85
C GLU A 168 -23.09 0.32 21.41
N GLN A 169 -22.83 1.34 20.57
CA GLN A 169 -22.87 2.75 20.93
C GLN A 169 -24.26 3.37 20.83
N GLY A 170 -25.28 2.61 20.43
CA GLY A 170 -26.68 3.07 20.35
C GLY A 170 -27.13 3.50 18.97
N MET A 171 -26.41 3.15 17.90
CA MET A 171 -26.81 3.45 16.53
C MET A 171 -28.16 2.81 16.20
N THR A 172 -29.06 3.60 15.63
CA THR A 172 -30.35 3.14 15.08
C THR A 172 -30.51 3.47 13.60
N ASN A 173 -29.68 4.36 13.07
CA ASN A 173 -29.66 4.77 11.66
C ASN A 173 -28.23 4.80 11.15
N LEU A 174 -28.04 4.37 9.90
CA LEU A 174 -26.73 4.32 9.26
C LEU A 174 -26.67 5.24 8.05
N VAL A 175 -25.61 6.02 7.96
CA VAL A 175 -25.14 6.67 6.72
C VAL A 175 -24.03 5.83 6.15
N LEU A 176 -24.28 5.18 5.01
CA LEU A 176 -23.28 4.42 4.27
C LEU A 176 -22.73 5.28 3.13
N ASP A 177 -21.43 5.58 3.20
CA ASP A 177 -20.71 6.36 2.16
C ASP A 177 -19.90 5.43 1.27
N LEU A 178 -20.24 5.43 -0.02
CA LEU A 178 -19.56 4.68 -1.09
C LEU A 178 -18.89 5.62 -2.10
N GLN A 179 -18.71 6.89 -1.79
CA GLN A 179 -18.12 7.88 -2.71
C GLN A 179 -16.62 7.59 -2.90
N GLY A 180 -16.22 7.52 -4.17
CA GLY A 180 -14.83 7.27 -4.54
C GLY A 180 -14.39 5.80 -4.47
N ASN A 181 -15.36 4.90 -4.33
CA ASN A 181 -15.15 3.45 -4.34
C ASN A 181 -14.90 2.95 -5.77
#